data_5a08cf872fc427630f3911cccedae3e5
#
_entry.id   5a08cf872fc427630f3911cccedae3e5
#
_cell.length_a   1.000
_cell.length_b   1.000
_cell.length_c   1.000
_cell.angle_alpha   90.00
_cell.angle_beta   90.00
_cell.angle_gamma   90.00
#
_symmetry.space_group_name_H-M   'P 1'
#
loop_
_entity.id
_entity.type
_entity.pdbx_description
1 polymer ?
#
loop_
_entity_poly.entity_id
_entity_poly.type
_entity_poly.pdbx_seq_one_letter_code
_entity_poly.pdbx_strand_id
1 'polypeptide(L)'
;MNKDELKERLQDFLIEQSESEKVDNTIKKYKHNIETFIEWIPDAAIVDKMLIIDFKQYLLKEKQFRTNTINNYIVSINKFLYWCGIKDCKVKQLRKQHVASNSEVLSLSDFKRLLRFAKRLNQDDTYLIMKILAMTGIRIEELSIFTVENVKSNYIPVRNKGKERSIILRQDLAREIRQYCRDKGIKSGIIFFCKTKGKMMAKSTIWRRMQRIAGVAKVNKNKVHAHSFRHLFAKMFLEEYNGSIAELADILGHSSLETTRIYSKTTDEEKRRKLERIKF
;
A
#
# COMPACT_ATOMS: atom_id res chain seq x y z
N MET A 1 19.91 -20.06 22.45
CA MET A 1 19.90 -20.66 21.09
C MET A 1 21.01 -20.03 20.28
N ASN A 2 21.74 -20.86 19.54
CA ASN A 2 22.76 -20.43 18.61
C ASN A 2 22.18 -20.23 17.19
N LYS A 3 23.03 -19.80 16.26
CA LYS A 3 22.64 -19.50 14.87
C LYS A 3 22.06 -20.72 14.11
N ASP A 4 22.63 -21.90 14.31
CA ASP A 4 22.24 -23.11 13.57
C ASP A 4 20.92 -23.65 14.08
N GLU A 5 20.69 -23.65 15.38
CA GLU A 5 19.40 -23.98 15.99
C GLU A 5 18.26 -23.06 15.49
N LEU A 6 18.57 -21.76 15.28
CA LEU A 6 17.57 -20.82 14.72
C LEU A 6 17.25 -21.11 13.25
N LYS A 7 18.26 -21.52 12.45
CA LYS A 7 18.04 -21.89 11.04
C LYS A 7 17.13 -23.11 10.92
N GLU A 8 17.38 -24.14 11.73
CA GLU A 8 16.57 -25.35 11.74
C GLU A 8 15.11 -25.02 12.12
N ARG A 9 14.90 -24.25 13.18
CA ARG A 9 13.57 -23.89 13.65
C ARG A 9 12.81 -22.92 12.72
N LEU A 10 13.50 -22.19 11.84
CA LEU A 10 12.84 -21.23 10.96
C LEU A 10 11.81 -21.89 10.02
N GLN A 11 12.11 -23.09 9.50
CA GLN A 11 11.20 -23.79 8.60
C GLN A 11 9.91 -24.20 9.31
N ASP A 12 10.02 -24.76 10.51
CA ASP A 12 8.88 -25.18 11.33
C ASP A 12 7.99 -23.97 11.68
N PHE A 13 8.62 -22.84 12.06
CA PHE A 13 7.91 -21.60 12.31
C PHE A 13 7.11 -21.14 11.07
N LEU A 14 7.70 -21.17 9.87
CA LEU A 14 7.03 -20.74 8.64
C LEU A 14 5.88 -21.68 8.26
N ILE A 15 6.03 -22.99 8.49
CA ILE A 15 4.96 -23.98 8.29
C ILE A 15 3.79 -23.65 9.21
N GLU A 16 4.03 -23.47 10.53
CA GLU A 16 2.98 -23.13 11.49
C GLU A 16 2.29 -21.80 11.16
N GLN A 17 3.06 -20.78 10.66
CA GLN A 17 2.43 -19.54 10.22
C GLN A 17 1.53 -19.75 8.98
N SER A 18 1.85 -20.73 8.13
CA SER A 18 1.01 -21.11 6.98
C SER A 18 -0.25 -21.84 7.43
N GLU A 19 -0.13 -22.77 8.36
CA GLU A 19 -1.25 -23.50 8.98
C GLU A 19 -2.20 -22.56 9.74
N SER A 20 -1.66 -21.48 10.31
CA SER A 20 -2.43 -20.39 10.93
C SER A 20 -3.10 -19.46 9.91
N GLU A 21 -3.23 -19.86 8.65
CA GLU A 21 -3.87 -19.12 7.56
C GLU A 21 -3.30 -17.70 7.33
N LYS A 22 -2.02 -17.46 7.65
CA LYS A 22 -1.38 -16.19 7.34
C LYS A 22 -1.20 -16.02 5.84
N VAL A 23 -1.45 -14.81 5.35
CA VAL A 23 -1.29 -14.46 3.94
C VAL A 23 0.17 -14.68 3.50
N ASP A 24 0.39 -15.31 2.34
CA ASP A 24 1.71 -15.63 1.76
C ASP A 24 2.72 -14.49 1.83
N ASN A 25 2.28 -13.27 1.54
CA ASN A 25 3.14 -12.08 1.63
C ASN A 25 3.64 -11.80 3.06
N THR A 26 2.88 -12.18 4.09
CA THR A 26 3.29 -12.05 5.49
C THR A 26 4.34 -13.09 5.83
N ILE A 27 4.15 -14.33 5.37
CA ILE A 27 5.09 -15.44 5.56
C ILE A 27 6.43 -15.12 4.86
N LYS A 28 6.39 -14.64 3.61
CA LYS A 28 7.58 -14.21 2.87
C LYS A 28 8.34 -13.09 3.59
N LYS A 29 7.63 -12.14 4.21
CA LYS A 29 8.26 -11.08 5.01
C LYS A 29 8.89 -11.62 6.29
N TYR A 30 8.21 -12.53 6.99
CA TYR A 30 8.80 -13.18 8.16
C TYR A 30 10.08 -13.91 7.76
N LYS A 31 10.03 -14.75 6.71
CA LYS A 31 11.18 -15.46 6.20
C LYS A 31 12.35 -14.50 5.95
N HIS A 32 12.16 -13.52 5.08
CA HIS A 32 13.20 -12.56 4.72
C HIS A 32 13.79 -11.83 5.94
N ASN A 33 12.93 -11.31 6.83
CA ASN A 33 13.40 -10.55 7.98
C ASN A 33 14.19 -11.41 8.99
N ILE A 34 13.74 -12.65 9.21
CA ILE A 34 14.38 -13.57 10.14
C ILE A 34 15.69 -14.12 9.53
N GLU A 35 15.69 -14.50 8.25
CA GLU A 35 16.90 -14.92 7.53
C GLU A 35 17.97 -13.85 7.61
N THR A 36 17.64 -12.58 7.32
CA THR A 36 18.55 -11.45 7.40
C THR A 36 19.16 -11.30 8.83
N PHE A 37 18.35 -11.53 9.87
CA PHE A 37 18.83 -11.50 11.25
C PHE A 37 19.78 -12.68 11.54
N ILE A 38 19.41 -13.89 11.16
CA ILE A 38 20.21 -15.10 11.36
C ILE A 38 21.55 -14.99 10.62
N GLU A 39 21.56 -14.47 9.39
CA GLU A 39 22.78 -14.26 8.62
C GLU A 39 23.73 -13.26 9.29
N TRP A 40 23.17 -12.21 9.92
CA TRP A 40 23.94 -11.18 10.61
C TRP A 40 24.55 -11.67 11.95
N ILE A 41 23.93 -12.63 12.64
CA ILE A 41 24.42 -13.15 13.91
C ILE A 41 25.82 -13.80 13.72
N PRO A 42 26.83 -13.50 14.56
CA PRO A 42 28.10 -14.23 14.59
C PRO A 42 27.89 -15.71 14.93
N ASP A 43 28.68 -16.60 14.34
CA ASP A 43 28.49 -18.05 14.48
C ASP A 43 28.56 -18.56 15.93
N ALA A 44 29.42 -17.96 16.76
CA ALA A 44 29.58 -18.32 18.18
C ALA A 44 28.61 -17.60 19.13
N ALA A 45 27.71 -16.73 18.62
CA ALA A 45 26.85 -15.93 19.47
C ALA A 45 25.64 -16.72 19.95
N ILE A 46 25.27 -16.52 21.20
CA ILE A 46 24.00 -16.96 21.79
C ILE A 46 23.03 -15.78 21.73
N VAL A 47 21.83 -16.01 21.21
CA VAL A 47 20.82 -14.96 21.08
C VAL A 47 20.30 -14.52 22.43
N ASP A 48 20.57 -13.26 22.73
CA ASP A 48 20.05 -12.54 23.89
C ASP A 48 19.39 -11.23 23.47
N LYS A 49 18.89 -10.47 24.42
CA LYS A 49 18.26 -9.18 24.17
C LYS A 49 19.21 -8.12 23.63
N MET A 50 20.50 -8.16 24.05
CA MET A 50 21.50 -7.19 23.61
C MET A 50 21.82 -7.40 22.13
N LEU A 51 21.99 -8.63 21.69
CA LEU A 51 22.23 -8.97 20.29
C LEU A 51 21.11 -8.43 19.37
N ILE A 52 19.84 -8.47 19.80
CA ILE A 52 18.72 -7.92 19.02
C ILE A 52 18.77 -6.39 19.02
N ILE A 53 19.19 -5.77 20.12
CA ILE A 53 19.39 -4.32 20.17
C ILE A 53 20.51 -3.91 19.23
N ASP A 54 21.61 -4.64 19.19
CA ASP A 54 22.74 -4.39 18.30
C ASP A 54 22.35 -4.55 16.83
N PHE A 55 21.58 -5.59 16.50
CA PHE A 55 21.01 -5.72 15.16
C PHE A 55 20.10 -4.54 14.79
N LYS A 56 19.28 -4.07 15.72
CA LYS A 56 18.44 -2.87 15.50
C LYS A 56 19.29 -1.63 15.24
N GLN A 57 20.41 -1.46 15.95
CA GLN A 57 21.36 -0.38 15.72
C GLN A 57 22.09 -0.52 14.36
N TYR A 58 22.48 -1.73 13.98
CA TYR A 58 23.01 -2.04 12.66
C TYR A 58 22.05 -1.62 11.54
N LEU A 59 20.76 -1.99 11.64
CA LEU A 59 19.75 -1.58 10.66
C LEU A 59 19.58 -0.06 10.58
N LEU A 60 19.72 0.63 11.72
CA LEU A 60 19.58 2.08 11.82
C LEU A 60 20.80 2.83 11.29
N LYS A 61 22.00 2.45 11.73
CA LYS A 61 23.25 3.20 11.50
C LYS A 61 23.94 2.79 10.20
N GLU A 62 24.06 1.49 9.94
CA GLU A 62 24.81 0.98 8.79
C GLU A 62 23.92 0.82 7.57
N LYS A 63 22.73 0.21 7.71
CA LYS A 63 21.78 0.07 6.59
C LYS A 63 20.94 1.31 6.36
N GLN A 64 20.89 2.25 7.29
CA GLN A 64 20.12 3.49 7.22
C GLN A 64 18.66 3.28 6.84
N PHE A 65 18.06 2.19 7.31
CA PHE A 65 16.68 1.87 7.01
C PHE A 65 15.70 2.83 7.70
N ARG A 66 14.57 3.08 7.04
CA ARG A 66 13.48 3.87 7.62
C ARG A 66 12.87 3.17 8.83
N THR A 67 12.41 3.94 9.82
CA THR A 67 11.79 3.45 11.07
C THR A 67 10.77 2.33 10.86
N ASN A 68 9.90 2.46 9.85
CA ASN A 68 8.90 1.43 9.56
C ASN A 68 9.53 0.11 9.11
N THR A 69 10.61 0.16 8.33
CA THR A 69 11.33 -1.02 7.88
C THR A 69 11.97 -1.72 9.07
N ILE A 70 12.69 -0.98 9.92
CA ILE A 70 13.31 -1.51 11.14
C ILE A 70 12.26 -2.16 12.05
N ASN A 71 11.13 -1.47 12.26
CA ASN A 71 10.06 -2.01 13.10
C ASN A 71 9.47 -3.31 12.53
N ASN A 72 9.41 -3.47 11.20
CA ASN A 72 8.99 -4.74 10.60
C ASN A 72 9.97 -5.88 10.90
N TYR A 73 11.28 -5.63 10.85
CA TYR A 73 12.30 -6.60 11.27
C TYR A 73 12.11 -6.99 12.74
N ILE A 74 12.03 -6.01 13.64
CA ILE A 74 11.88 -6.24 15.07
C ILE A 74 10.60 -7.02 15.42
N VAL A 75 9.48 -6.72 14.75
CA VAL A 75 8.22 -7.47 14.93
C VAL A 75 8.38 -8.93 14.51
N SER A 76 9.03 -9.19 13.36
CA SER A 76 9.24 -10.54 12.85
C SER A 76 10.15 -11.33 13.78
N ILE A 77 11.26 -10.75 14.21
CA ILE A 77 12.24 -11.36 15.09
C ILE A 77 11.64 -11.65 16.48
N ASN A 78 11.00 -10.67 17.10
CA ASN A 78 10.34 -10.86 18.39
C ASN A 78 9.31 -11.99 18.35
N LYS A 79 8.53 -12.09 17.25
CA LYS A 79 7.53 -13.14 17.09
C LYS A 79 8.18 -14.52 16.94
N PHE A 80 9.24 -14.62 16.15
CA PHE A 80 9.98 -15.85 15.95
C PHE A 80 10.66 -16.34 17.23
N LEU A 81 11.39 -15.46 17.91
CA LEU A 81 12.08 -15.81 19.16
C LEU A 81 11.09 -16.21 20.27
N TYR A 82 9.95 -15.51 20.38
CA TYR A 82 8.89 -15.90 21.31
C TYR A 82 8.36 -17.30 20.99
N TRP A 83 8.15 -17.62 19.71
CA TRP A 83 7.75 -18.96 19.27
C TRP A 83 8.83 -20.02 19.58
N CYS A 84 10.10 -19.68 19.45
CA CYS A 84 11.22 -20.54 19.86
C CYS A 84 11.34 -20.76 21.38
N GLY A 85 10.48 -20.13 22.18
CA GLY A 85 10.52 -20.21 23.64
C GLY A 85 11.42 -19.16 24.32
N ILE A 86 12.04 -18.26 23.57
CA ILE A 86 12.90 -17.17 24.08
C ILE A 86 12.01 -15.94 24.39
N LYS A 87 11.42 -15.92 25.59
CA LYS A 87 10.40 -14.92 25.95
C LYS A 87 10.98 -13.59 26.42
N ASP A 88 12.16 -13.61 27.02
CA ASP A 88 12.74 -12.43 27.69
C ASP A 88 13.54 -11.48 26.78
N CYS A 89 13.69 -11.85 25.50
CA CYS A 89 14.48 -11.09 24.52
C CYS A 89 13.67 -10.06 23.72
N LYS A 90 12.42 -9.78 24.09
CA LYS A 90 11.57 -8.84 23.36
C LYS A 90 12.16 -7.42 23.36
N VAL A 91 12.38 -6.86 22.17
CA VAL A 91 12.89 -5.50 21.96
C VAL A 91 11.76 -4.58 21.51
N LYS A 92 11.73 -3.35 22.07
CA LYS A 92 10.74 -2.32 21.71
C LYS A 92 11.00 -1.78 20.30
N GLN A 93 9.92 -1.50 19.59
CA GLN A 93 9.95 -0.79 18.31
C GLN A 93 10.45 0.64 18.47
N LEU A 94 11.00 1.20 17.40
CA LEU A 94 11.30 2.63 17.33
C LEU A 94 9.98 3.43 17.32
N ARG A 95 9.94 4.53 18.05
CA ARG A 95 8.80 5.45 18.01
C ARG A 95 8.67 6.03 16.61
N LYS A 96 7.48 5.95 16.04
CA LYS A 96 7.20 6.57 14.75
C LYS A 96 7.04 8.07 14.98
N GLN A 97 7.95 8.86 14.44
CA GLN A 97 7.68 10.28 14.30
C GLN A 97 6.73 10.47 13.13
N HIS A 98 5.52 10.90 13.41
CA HIS A 98 4.56 11.30 12.39
C HIS A 98 4.93 12.70 11.87
N VAL A 99 6.03 12.80 11.15
CA VAL A 99 6.30 14.02 10.38
C VAL A 99 5.34 13.98 9.20
N ALA A 100 4.33 14.80 9.25
CA ALA A 100 3.45 15.05 8.11
C ALA A 100 4.25 15.85 7.07
N SER A 101 5.09 15.19 6.27
CA SER A 101 5.71 15.84 5.13
C SER A 101 4.67 15.91 4.01
N ASN A 102 4.03 17.06 3.87
CA ASN A 102 3.08 17.35 2.81
C ASN A 102 3.69 17.39 1.41
N SER A 103 5.01 17.39 1.31
CA SER A 103 5.74 17.42 0.03
C SER A 103 5.52 16.15 -0.81
N GLU A 104 5.01 15.07 -0.22
CA GLU A 104 4.84 13.76 -0.88
C GLU A 104 3.39 13.42 -1.28
N VAL A 105 2.43 14.30 -1.06
CA VAL A 105 1.03 14.05 -1.42
C VAL A 105 0.76 14.49 -2.86
N LEU A 106 0.11 13.62 -3.64
CA LEU A 106 -0.32 13.94 -5.01
C LEU A 106 -1.42 15.00 -4.97
N SER A 107 -1.23 16.12 -5.67
CA SER A 107 -2.24 17.17 -5.79
C SER A 107 -3.23 16.88 -6.92
N LEU A 108 -4.41 17.51 -6.89
CA LEU A 108 -5.38 17.43 -8.00
C LEU A 108 -4.79 17.97 -9.32
N SER A 109 -3.97 19.01 -9.26
CA SER A 109 -3.29 19.57 -10.44
C SER A 109 -2.26 18.61 -11.01
N ASP A 110 -1.48 17.92 -10.16
CA ASP A 110 -0.55 16.86 -10.58
C ASP A 110 -1.30 15.71 -11.23
N PHE A 111 -2.41 15.27 -10.62
CA PHE A 111 -3.25 14.21 -11.17
C PHE A 111 -3.80 14.57 -12.57
N LYS A 112 -4.39 15.76 -12.74
CA LYS A 112 -4.87 16.23 -14.04
C LYS A 112 -3.75 16.27 -15.09
N ARG A 113 -2.55 16.67 -14.67
CA ARG A 113 -1.36 16.70 -15.54
C ARG A 113 -0.92 15.28 -15.94
N LEU A 114 -0.87 14.34 -15.00
CA LEU A 114 -0.58 12.93 -15.29
C LEU A 114 -1.55 12.33 -16.30
N LEU A 115 -2.85 12.56 -16.13
CA LEU A 115 -3.87 12.08 -17.05
C LEU A 115 -3.68 12.64 -18.46
N ARG A 116 -3.42 13.95 -18.59
CA ARG A 116 -3.17 14.59 -19.88
C ARG A 116 -1.96 13.98 -20.59
N PHE A 117 -0.87 13.73 -19.88
CA PHE A 117 0.34 13.15 -20.47
C PHE A 117 0.19 11.66 -20.76
N ALA A 118 -0.57 10.92 -19.95
CA ALA A 118 -0.91 9.53 -20.27
C ALA A 118 -1.65 9.40 -21.61
N LYS A 119 -2.60 10.30 -21.88
CA LYS A 119 -3.30 10.39 -23.17
C LYS A 119 -2.35 10.73 -24.31
N ARG A 120 -1.48 11.73 -24.14
CA ARG A 120 -0.47 12.12 -25.17
C ARG A 120 0.50 10.99 -25.52
N LEU A 121 0.80 10.12 -24.55
CA LEU A 121 1.69 8.96 -24.74
C LEU A 121 0.96 7.70 -25.23
N ASN A 122 -0.33 7.78 -25.55
CA ASN A 122 -1.18 6.65 -25.93
C ASN A 122 -1.16 5.51 -24.90
N GLN A 123 -1.03 5.87 -23.59
CA GLN A 123 -1.05 4.93 -22.48
C GLN A 123 -2.46 4.87 -21.87
N ASP A 124 -3.45 4.47 -22.69
CA ASP A 124 -4.88 4.48 -22.33
C ASP A 124 -5.18 3.60 -21.13
N ASP A 125 -4.53 2.43 -21.03
CA ASP A 125 -4.65 1.52 -19.89
C ASP A 125 -4.16 2.18 -18.59
N THR A 126 -2.99 2.78 -18.62
CA THR A 126 -2.41 3.43 -17.44
C THR A 126 -3.17 4.70 -17.06
N TYR A 127 -3.65 5.45 -18.05
CA TYR A 127 -4.58 6.57 -17.85
C TYR A 127 -5.82 6.12 -17.08
N LEU A 128 -6.46 5.06 -17.53
CA LEU A 128 -7.69 4.57 -16.93
C LEU A 128 -7.46 3.97 -15.54
N ILE A 129 -6.35 3.25 -15.35
CA ILE A 129 -5.93 2.74 -14.04
C ILE A 129 -5.74 3.90 -13.03
N MET A 130 -5.01 4.95 -13.40
CA MET A 130 -4.83 6.13 -12.54
C MET A 130 -6.17 6.78 -12.18
N LYS A 131 -7.08 6.85 -13.14
CA LYS A 131 -8.42 7.40 -12.94
C LYS A 131 -9.26 6.56 -11.98
N ILE A 132 -9.26 5.24 -12.17
CA ILE A 132 -9.94 4.29 -11.27
C ILE A 132 -9.41 4.44 -9.84
N LEU A 133 -8.08 4.39 -9.66
CA LEU A 133 -7.46 4.51 -8.34
C LEU A 133 -7.84 5.83 -7.63
N ALA A 134 -7.86 6.95 -8.38
CA ALA A 134 -8.15 8.27 -7.82
C ALA A 134 -9.64 8.54 -7.61
N MET A 135 -10.54 7.89 -8.35
CA MET A 135 -11.98 8.14 -8.27
C MET A 135 -12.74 7.12 -7.43
N THR A 136 -12.11 6.00 -7.08
CA THR A 136 -12.73 4.94 -6.26
C THR A 136 -11.97 4.65 -4.97
N GLY A 137 -10.73 5.13 -4.86
CA GLY A 137 -9.88 4.89 -3.69
C GLY A 137 -9.51 3.42 -3.46
N ILE A 138 -9.64 2.54 -4.44
CA ILE A 138 -9.30 1.11 -4.31
C ILE A 138 -7.80 0.87 -4.06
N ARG A 139 -7.48 -0.30 -3.52
CA ARG A 139 -6.10 -0.80 -3.49
C ARG A 139 -5.71 -1.35 -4.86
N ILE A 140 -4.43 -1.30 -5.19
CA ILE A 140 -3.94 -1.81 -6.50
C ILE A 140 -4.25 -3.29 -6.70
N GLU A 141 -4.31 -4.07 -5.63
CA GLU A 141 -4.70 -5.49 -5.65
C GLU A 141 -6.14 -5.67 -6.11
N GLU A 142 -7.02 -4.74 -5.79
CA GLU A 142 -8.44 -4.78 -6.11
C GLU A 142 -8.73 -4.42 -7.57
N LEU A 143 -7.72 -3.99 -8.34
CA LEU A 143 -7.89 -3.68 -9.75
C LEU A 143 -8.31 -4.91 -10.59
N SER A 144 -7.98 -6.13 -10.14
CA SER A 144 -8.38 -7.39 -10.79
C SER A 144 -9.88 -7.64 -10.82
N ILE A 145 -10.65 -7.00 -9.93
CA ILE A 145 -12.11 -7.12 -9.90
C ILE A 145 -12.80 -6.30 -11.00
N PHE A 146 -12.07 -5.40 -11.67
CA PHE A 146 -12.58 -4.65 -12.81
C PHE A 146 -12.59 -5.55 -14.03
N THR A 147 -13.69 -6.27 -14.19
CA THR A 147 -14.00 -7.08 -15.36
C THR A 147 -15.07 -6.40 -16.20
N VAL A 148 -15.21 -6.81 -17.46
CA VAL A 148 -16.26 -6.29 -18.36
C VAL A 148 -17.64 -6.49 -17.75
N GLU A 149 -17.86 -7.62 -17.07
CA GLU A 149 -19.12 -7.98 -16.42
C GLU A 149 -19.40 -7.04 -15.23
N ASN A 150 -18.42 -6.87 -14.35
CA ASN A 150 -18.57 -6.08 -13.12
C ASN A 150 -18.79 -4.59 -13.40
N VAL A 151 -18.20 -4.05 -14.46
CA VAL A 151 -18.36 -2.62 -14.83
C VAL A 151 -19.71 -2.31 -15.46
N LYS A 152 -20.53 -3.32 -15.77
CA LYS A 152 -21.94 -3.11 -16.17
C LYS A 152 -22.76 -2.55 -15.02
N SER A 153 -22.47 -2.96 -13.79
CA SER A 153 -23.07 -2.41 -12.57
C SER A 153 -22.29 -1.19 -12.08
N ASN A 154 -22.99 -0.23 -11.47
CA ASN A 154 -22.34 0.88 -10.78
C ASN A 154 -21.81 0.49 -9.39
N TYR A 155 -22.05 -0.73 -8.94
CA TYR A 155 -21.66 -1.29 -7.65
C TYR A 155 -20.88 -2.58 -7.89
N ILE A 156 -19.59 -2.58 -7.55
CA ILE A 156 -18.73 -3.76 -7.68
C ILE A 156 -18.48 -4.33 -6.29
N PRO A 157 -18.98 -5.53 -5.97
CA PRO A 157 -18.74 -6.15 -4.68
C PRO A 157 -17.27 -6.55 -4.53
N VAL A 158 -16.70 -6.26 -3.36
CA VAL A 158 -15.32 -6.61 -3.00
C VAL A 158 -15.33 -7.33 -1.67
N ARG A 159 -14.74 -8.51 -1.67
CA ARG A 159 -14.50 -9.27 -0.46
C ARG A 159 -13.01 -9.23 -0.12
N ASN A 160 -12.67 -8.68 1.05
CA ASN A 160 -11.29 -8.61 1.49
C ASN A 160 -11.19 -8.93 2.98
N LYS A 161 -10.42 -9.97 3.34
CA LYS A 161 -10.19 -10.42 4.71
C LYS A 161 -11.49 -10.58 5.54
N GLY A 162 -12.50 -11.24 4.96
CA GLY A 162 -13.77 -11.51 5.63
C GLY A 162 -14.75 -10.33 5.70
N LYS A 163 -14.38 -9.15 5.18
CA LYS A 163 -15.28 -8.00 5.06
C LYS A 163 -15.73 -7.81 3.62
N GLU A 164 -17.00 -7.58 3.45
CA GLU A 164 -17.62 -7.22 2.17
C GLU A 164 -17.86 -5.71 2.12
N ARG A 165 -17.56 -5.11 0.99
CA ARG A 165 -17.92 -3.74 0.66
C ARG A 165 -18.22 -3.62 -0.82
N SER A 166 -18.93 -2.58 -1.23
CA SER A 166 -19.13 -2.27 -2.64
C SER A 166 -18.27 -1.08 -3.05
N ILE A 167 -17.58 -1.21 -4.18
CA ILE A 167 -16.97 -0.07 -4.85
C ILE A 167 -18.06 0.62 -5.66
N ILE A 168 -18.29 1.89 -5.38
CA ILE A 168 -19.24 2.72 -6.10
C ILE A 168 -18.54 3.32 -7.32
N LEU A 169 -19.05 2.98 -8.50
CA LEU A 169 -18.56 3.52 -9.77
C LEU A 169 -19.40 4.70 -10.21
N ARG A 170 -18.77 5.86 -10.35
CA ARG A 170 -19.42 7.01 -10.98
C ARG A 170 -19.78 6.68 -12.43
N GLN A 171 -20.93 7.16 -12.89
CA GLN A 171 -21.44 6.86 -14.23
C GLN A 171 -20.48 7.30 -15.36
N ASP A 172 -19.80 8.45 -15.19
CA ASP A 172 -18.82 8.95 -16.16
C ASP A 172 -17.62 8.00 -16.28
N LEU A 173 -17.09 7.53 -15.15
CA LEU A 173 -15.98 6.57 -15.13
C LEU A 173 -16.41 5.22 -15.71
N ALA A 174 -17.58 4.72 -15.35
CA ALA A 174 -18.10 3.46 -15.89
C ALA A 174 -18.29 3.52 -17.42
N ARG A 175 -18.79 4.64 -17.95
CA ARG A 175 -18.90 4.86 -19.41
C ARG A 175 -17.53 4.84 -20.09
N GLU A 176 -16.55 5.50 -19.52
CA GLU A 176 -15.20 5.56 -20.07
C GLU A 176 -14.52 4.18 -20.06
N ILE A 177 -14.69 3.40 -18.99
CA ILE A 177 -14.18 2.03 -18.92
C ILE A 177 -14.83 1.16 -20.00
N ARG A 178 -16.15 1.23 -20.15
CA ARG A 178 -16.88 0.46 -21.19
C ARG A 178 -16.46 0.89 -22.60
N GLN A 179 -16.21 2.18 -22.84
CA GLN A 179 -15.68 2.66 -24.11
C GLN A 179 -14.29 2.08 -24.38
N TYR A 180 -13.40 2.13 -23.40
CA TYR A 180 -12.08 1.52 -23.49
C TYR A 180 -12.15 0.02 -23.86
N CYS A 181 -13.07 -0.73 -23.25
CA CYS A 181 -13.27 -2.15 -23.58
C CYS A 181 -13.68 -2.35 -25.04
N ARG A 182 -14.60 -1.52 -25.55
CA ARG A 182 -15.02 -1.56 -26.96
C ARG A 182 -13.85 -1.26 -27.89
N ASP A 183 -13.12 -0.17 -27.64
CA ASP A 183 -11.98 0.28 -28.48
C ASP A 183 -10.85 -0.73 -28.51
N LYS A 184 -10.66 -1.52 -27.43
CA LYS A 184 -9.62 -2.57 -27.34
C LYS A 184 -10.14 -3.95 -27.69
N GLY A 185 -11.41 -4.11 -28.05
CA GLY A 185 -12.03 -5.41 -28.37
C GLY A 185 -12.11 -6.38 -27.19
N ILE A 186 -12.18 -5.85 -25.95
CA ILE A 186 -12.27 -6.68 -24.73
C ILE A 186 -13.74 -7.01 -24.49
N LYS A 187 -14.12 -8.26 -24.76
CA LYS A 187 -15.54 -8.70 -24.70
C LYS A 187 -15.94 -9.26 -23.32
N SER A 188 -15.00 -9.82 -22.57
CA SER A 188 -15.25 -10.48 -21.27
C SER A 188 -13.99 -10.53 -20.40
N GLY A 189 -14.17 -10.75 -19.11
CA GLY A 189 -13.10 -10.98 -18.15
C GLY A 189 -12.35 -9.71 -17.72
N ILE A 190 -11.11 -9.89 -17.24
CA ILE A 190 -10.28 -8.82 -16.65
C ILE A 190 -9.93 -7.78 -17.71
N ILE A 191 -10.17 -6.50 -17.41
CA ILE A 191 -9.95 -5.38 -18.33
C ILE A 191 -8.46 -5.06 -18.50
N PHE A 192 -7.71 -5.06 -17.41
CA PHE A 192 -6.29 -4.70 -17.39
C PHE A 192 -5.40 -5.94 -17.35
N PHE A 193 -5.25 -6.60 -18.48
CA PHE A 193 -4.46 -7.83 -18.58
C PHE A 193 -3.18 -7.66 -19.38
N CYS A 194 -2.22 -8.54 -19.12
CA CYS A 194 -1.01 -8.67 -19.93
C CYS A 194 -1.31 -9.54 -21.14
N LYS A 195 -1.21 -8.98 -22.34
CA LYS A 195 -1.52 -9.69 -23.60
C LYS A 195 -0.77 -11.01 -23.75
N THR A 196 0.50 -11.07 -23.32
CA THR A 196 1.34 -12.28 -23.45
C THR A 196 1.02 -13.35 -22.41
N LYS A 197 0.40 -13.01 -21.28
CA LYS A 197 0.18 -13.96 -20.17
C LYS A 197 -1.29 -14.23 -19.88
N GLY A 198 -2.23 -13.49 -20.48
CA GLY A 198 -3.66 -13.59 -20.17
C GLY A 198 -4.07 -13.27 -18.73
N LYS A 199 -3.10 -12.85 -17.91
CA LYS A 199 -3.29 -12.56 -16.48
C LYS A 199 -3.31 -11.06 -16.24
N MET A 200 -3.83 -10.65 -15.08
CA MET A 200 -3.78 -9.27 -14.60
C MET A 200 -2.37 -8.67 -14.79
N MET A 201 -2.32 -7.42 -15.28
CA MET A 201 -1.06 -6.68 -15.42
C MET A 201 -0.33 -6.60 -14.07
N ALA A 202 0.96 -6.94 -14.05
CA ALA A 202 1.77 -6.93 -12.84
C ALA A 202 1.85 -5.51 -12.23
N LYS A 203 1.76 -5.40 -10.91
CA LYS A 203 1.87 -4.13 -10.17
C LYS A 203 3.15 -3.37 -10.50
N SER A 204 4.26 -4.07 -10.68
CA SER A 204 5.54 -3.49 -11.09
C SER A 204 5.49 -2.88 -12.48
N THR A 205 4.72 -3.46 -13.41
CA THR A 205 4.50 -2.91 -14.74
C THR A 205 3.66 -1.65 -14.69
N ILE A 206 2.56 -1.66 -13.92
CA ILE A 206 1.71 -0.49 -13.69
C ILE A 206 2.54 0.64 -13.08
N TRP A 207 3.31 0.33 -12.03
CA TRP A 207 4.18 1.31 -11.38
C TRP A 207 5.20 1.91 -12.35
N ARG A 208 5.93 1.10 -13.12
CA ARG A 208 6.92 1.60 -14.10
C ARG A 208 6.30 2.53 -15.14
N ARG A 209 5.10 2.21 -15.63
CA ARG A 209 4.38 3.06 -16.58
C ARG A 209 3.95 4.39 -15.95
N MET A 210 3.43 4.36 -14.71
CA MET A 210 3.12 5.57 -13.95
C MET A 210 4.37 6.45 -13.75
N GLN A 211 5.53 5.85 -13.41
CA GLN A 211 6.79 6.55 -13.23
C GLN A 211 7.29 7.21 -14.52
N ARG A 212 7.13 6.51 -15.66
CA ARG A 212 7.45 7.08 -16.98
C ARG A 212 6.58 8.31 -17.29
N ILE A 213 5.27 8.19 -17.08
CA ILE A 213 4.34 9.32 -17.27
C ILE A 213 4.69 10.48 -16.35
N ALA A 214 5.00 10.19 -15.07
CA ALA A 214 5.40 11.21 -14.10
C ALA A 214 6.65 12.00 -14.56
N GLY A 215 7.65 11.31 -15.09
CA GLY A 215 8.86 11.95 -15.63
C GLY A 215 8.55 12.91 -16.77
N VAL A 216 7.77 12.47 -17.76
CA VAL A 216 7.38 13.30 -18.91
C VAL A 216 6.46 14.45 -18.50
N ALA A 217 5.56 14.20 -17.54
CA ALA A 217 4.65 15.20 -16.98
C ALA A 217 5.34 16.19 -16.04
N LYS A 218 6.64 16.01 -15.73
CA LYS A 218 7.37 16.80 -14.72
C LYS A 218 6.66 16.80 -13.36
N VAL A 219 6.11 15.67 -12.96
CA VAL A 219 5.53 15.44 -11.63
C VAL A 219 6.54 14.66 -10.81
N ASN A 220 6.72 15.05 -9.54
CA ASN A 220 7.65 14.34 -8.65
C ASN A 220 7.29 12.84 -8.57
N LYS A 221 8.21 11.99 -9.01
CA LYS A 221 8.04 10.54 -9.10
C LYS A 221 7.69 9.89 -7.76
N ASN A 222 8.21 10.43 -6.65
CA ASN A 222 7.91 9.91 -5.30
C ASN A 222 6.43 10.07 -4.91
N LYS A 223 5.71 11.01 -5.55
CA LYS A 223 4.27 11.20 -5.36
C LYS A 223 3.40 10.28 -6.22
N VAL A 224 3.98 9.54 -7.18
CA VAL A 224 3.21 8.81 -8.18
C VAL A 224 3.31 7.30 -7.96
N HIS A 225 2.49 6.81 -7.05
CA HIS A 225 2.30 5.38 -6.78
C HIS A 225 0.83 5.11 -6.42
N ALA A 226 0.37 3.87 -6.56
CA ALA A 226 -1.05 3.53 -6.40
C ALA A 226 -1.69 4.07 -5.10
N HIS A 227 -0.93 4.03 -3.99
CA HIS A 227 -1.45 4.51 -2.71
C HIS A 227 -1.64 6.03 -2.67
N SER A 228 -0.85 6.80 -3.43
CA SER A 228 -1.02 8.27 -3.52
C SER A 228 -2.33 8.67 -4.19
N PHE A 229 -2.81 7.90 -5.16
CA PHE A 229 -4.14 8.15 -5.76
C PHE A 229 -5.27 7.87 -4.78
N ARG A 230 -5.12 6.85 -3.94
CA ARG A 230 -6.06 6.59 -2.85
C ARG A 230 -6.02 7.69 -1.77
N HIS A 231 -4.85 8.26 -1.48
CA HIS A 231 -4.72 9.46 -0.63
C HIS A 231 -5.44 10.66 -1.26
N LEU A 232 -5.27 10.87 -2.57
CA LEU A 232 -5.96 11.94 -3.29
C LEU A 232 -7.48 11.76 -3.21
N PHE A 233 -8.00 10.54 -3.45
CA PHE A 233 -9.42 10.23 -3.28
C PHE A 233 -9.91 10.60 -1.88
N ALA A 234 -9.21 10.12 -0.84
CA ALA A 234 -9.59 10.37 0.54
C ALA A 234 -9.60 11.86 0.90
N LYS A 235 -8.58 12.61 0.43
CA LYS A 235 -8.50 14.06 0.63
C LYS A 235 -9.67 14.78 -0.06
N MET A 236 -9.92 14.46 -1.33
CA MET A 236 -11.03 15.07 -2.09
C MET A 236 -12.40 14.75 -1.47
N PHE A 237 -12.58 13.52 -0.98
CA PHE A 237 -13.82 13.12 -0.31
C PHE A 237 -14.08 13.96 0.97
N LEU A 238 -13.06 14.16 1.79
CA LEU A 238 -13.19 14.93 3.03
C LEU A 238 -13.33 16.44 2.79
N GLU A 239 -12.69 16.99 1.76
CA GLU A 239 -12.67 18.43 1.48
C GLU A 239 -13.86 18.90 0.67
N GLU A 240 -14.22 18.17 -0.39
CA GLU A 240 -15.26 18.60 -1.35
C GLU A 240 -16.67 18.20 -0.92
N TYR A 241 -16.81 17.06 -0.21
CA TYR A 241 -18.12 16.51 0.12
C TYR A 241 -18.49 16.66 1.60
N ASN A 242 -17.66 17.33 2.42
CA ASN A 242 -17.85 17.33 3.88
C ASN A 242 -18.08 15.93 4.45
N GLY A 243 -17.55 14.91 3.78
CA GLY A 243 -17.74 13.51 4.14
C GLY A 243 -17.19 13.20 5.52
N SER A 244 -17.87 12.34 6.25
CA SER A 244 -17.39 11.92 7.55
C SER A 244 -16.19 10.97 7.41
N ILE A 245 -15.30 10.97 8.42
CA ILE A 245 -14.18 10.00 8.46
C ILE A 245 -14.70 8.56 8.53
N ALA A 246 -15.88 8.35 9.13
CA ALA A 246 -16.52 7.05 9.22
C ALA A 246 -16.96 6.56 7.85
N GLU A 247 -17.68 7.38 7.08
CA GLU A 247 -18.08 7.04 5.69
C GLU A 247 -16.87 6.76 4.81
N LEU A 248 -15.81 7.58 4.92
CA LEU A 248 -14.57 7.35 4.19
C LEU A 248 -13.93 6.02 4.57
N ALA A 249 -13.94 5.65 5.86
CA ALA A 249 -13.41 4.37 6.33
C ALA A 249 -14.18 3.19 5.73
N ASP A 250 -15.49 3.28 5.65
CA ASP A 250 -16.36 2.26 5.06
C ASP A 250 -16.12 2.13 3.55
N ILE A 251 -16.09 3.25 2.81
CA ILE A 251 -15.81 3.28 1.38
C ILE A 251 -14.43 2.66 1.09
N LEU A 252 -13.42 3.01 1.89
CA LEU A 252 -12.08 2.50 1.73
C LEU A 252 -11.90 1.05 2.27
N GLY A 253 -12.83 0.54 3.07
CA GLY A 253 -12.71 -0.76 3.73
C GLY A 253 -11.55 -0.79 4.72
N HIS A 254 -11.48 0.21 5.60
CA HIS A 254 -10.55 0.24 6.71
C HIS A 254 -11.15 -0.48 7.93
N SER A 255 -10.34 -1.33 8.58
CA SER A 255 -10.75 -1.99 9.83
C SER A 255 -10.64 -1.09 11.05
N SER A 256 -9.97 0.05 10.94
CA SER A 256 -9.73 1.01 12.01
C SER A 256 -9.85 2.43 11.49
N LEU A 257 -10.63 3.25 12.17
CA LEU A 257 -10.77 4.69 11.91
C LEU A 257 -9.42 5.42 12.02
N GLU A 258 -8.50 4.95 12.87
CA GLU A 258 -7.16 5.52 13.01
C GLU A 258 -6.38 5.46 11.70
N THR A 259 -6.58 4.42 10.89
CA THR A 259 -5.99 4.33 9.54
C THR A 259 -6.53 5.41 8.61
N THR A 260 -7.79 5.84 8.82
CA THR A 260 -8.44 6.88 8.02
C THR A 260 -8.08 8.29 8.52
N ARG A 261 -7.80 8.46 9.82
CA ARG A 261 -7.35 9.75 10.40
C ARG A 261 -6.07 10.31 9.77
N ILE A 262 -5.26 9.47 9.14
CA ILE A 262 -4.08 9.92 8.41
C ILE A 262 -4.47 10.89 7.28
N TYR A 263 -5.64 10.70 6.66
CA TYR A 263 -6.13 11.54 5.57
C TYR A 263 -6.76 12.87 6.04
N SER A 264 -7.21 12.93 7.29
CA SER A 264 -7.78 14.16 7.88
C SER A 264 -6.71 15.11 8.45
N LYS A 265 -5.43 14.69 8.47
CA LYS A 265 -4.33 15.54 8.89
C LYS A 265 -4.14 16.66 7.87
N THR A 266 -4.64 17.83 8.23
CA THR A 266 -4.42 19.06 7.47
C THR A 266 -3.01 19.57 7.69
N THR A 267 -2.45 20.24 6.68
CA THR A 267 -1.19 20.98 6.80
C THR A 267 -1.34 22.14 7.73
N ASP A 268 -0.24 22.65 8.28
CA ASP A 268 -0.30 23.86 9.10
C ASP A 268 -0.77 25.06 8.26
N GLU A 269 -0.46 25.10 6.97
CA GLU A 269 -0.97 26.07 6.02
C GLU A 269 -2.48 25.94 5.77
N GLU A 270 -2.98 24.70 5.64
CA GLU A 270 -4.42 24.43 5.53
C GLU A 270 -5.17 24.75 6.83
N LYS A 271 -4.58 24.46 7.98
CA LYS A 271 -5.13 24.86 9.30
C LYS A 271 -5.22 26.39 9.41
N ARG A 272 -4.14 27.09 9.05
CA ARG A 272 -4.11 28.54 9.03
C ARG A 272 -5.23 29.09 8.14
N ARG A 273 -5.37 28.63 6.88
CA ARG A 273 -6.45 29.06 5.99
C ARG A 273 -7.84 28.77 6.54
N LYS A 274 -8.02 27.66 7.26
CA LYS A 274 -9.30 27.35 7.93
C LYS A 274 -9.56 28.30 9.09
N LEU A 275 -8.56 28.59 9.90
CA LEU A 275 -8.66 29.55 11.02
C LEU A 275 -8.97 30.97 10.52
N GLU A 276 -8.35 31.42 9.43
CA GLU A 276 -8.61 32.73 8.81
C GLU A 276 -10.04 32.89 8.26
N ARG A 277 -10.77 31.78 8.06
CA ARG A 277 -12.18 31.79 7.61
C ARG A 277 -13.18 31.81 8.74
N ILE A 278 -12.76 31.62 9.98
CA ILE A 278 -13.65 31.70 11.14
C ILE A 278 -13.97 33.19 11.38
N LYS A 279 -15.24 33.56 11.23
CA LYS A 279 -15.74 34.89 11.62
C LYS A 279 -16.10 34.82 13.11
N PHE A 280 -15.43 35.60 13.91
CA PHE A 280 -15.77 35.81 15.33
C PHE A 280 -16.86 36.86 15.45
#